data_9fd9f8ddcc6c902757d36698150d3763
#
_entry.id   9fd9f8ddcc6c902757d36698150d3763
#
_cell.length_a   1.000
_cell.length_b   1.000
_cell.length_c   1.000
_cell.angle_alpha   90.00
_cell.angle_beta   90.00
_cell.angle_gamma   90.00
#
_symmetry.space_group_name_H-M   'P 1'
#
loop_
_entity.id
_entity.type
_entity.pdbx_description
1 polymer ?
#
loop_
_entity_poly.entity_id
_entity_poly.type
_entity_poly.pdbx_seq_one_letter_code
_entity_poly.pdbx_strand_id
1 'polypeptide(L)'
;MRKVLCARELTLDLRVRLARCYIFSTLLYGMEAWTLNASTAKKLEAFEMRVYRRIMKISCNEHVTNNEVMKRINKRMEVLEIIKTRKLQYLGHVMRNKRYNLLQLIIQEKIQGKRKEKEEKCRKKKNLMVA
;
A
#
# COMPACT_ATOMS: atom_id res chain seq x y z
N MET A 1 -7.76 16.07 -15.29
CA MET A 1 -7.73 15.90 -13.83
C MET A 1 -7.20 17.14 -13.07
N ARG A 2 -6.02 17.69 -13.37
CA ARG A 2 -5.47 18.85 -12.64
C ARG A 2 -6.42 20.06 -12.59
N LYS A 3 -7.07 20.41 -13.69
CA LYS A 3 -8.02 21.53 -13.78
C LYS A 3 -9.23 21.33 -12.87
N VAL A 4 -9.78 20.12 -12.81
CA VAL A 4 -10.96 19.79 -12.02
C VAL A 4 -10.66 19.82 -10.50
N LEU A 5 -9.55 19.22 -10.07
CA LEU A 5 -9.14 19.20 -8.65
C LEU A 5 -8.81 20.58 -8.10
N CYS A 6 -8.42 21.51 -8.97
CA CYS A 6 -8.09 22.90 -8.62
C CYS A 6 -9.21 23.90 -8.96
N ALA A 7 -10.40 23.45 -9.40
CA ALA A 7 -11.50 24.36 -9.72
C ALA A 7 -11.99 25.10 -8.46
N ARG A 8 -12.16 26.42 -8.58
CA ARG A 8 -12.61 27.26 -7.45
C ARG A 8 -14.10 27.09 -7.15
N GLU A 9 -14.87 26.67 -8.13
CA GLU A 9 -16.32 26.47 -8.05
C GLU A 9 -16.72 25.24 -7.22
N LEU A 10 -15.79 24.29 -7.04
CA LEU A 10 -16.06 23.05 -6.30
C LEU A 10 -15.68 23.21 -4.83
N THR A 11 -16.55 22.76 -3.94
CA THR A 11 -16.26 22.67 -2.50
C THR A 11 -15.08 21.73 -2.24
N LEU A 12 -14.38 21.92 -1.12
CA LEU A 12 -13.24 21.11 -0.74
C LEU A 12 -13.62 19.62 -0.62
N ASP A 13 -14.77 19.33 0.00
CA ASP A 13 -15.24 17.97 0.19
C ASP A 13 -15.51 17.27 -1.15
N LEU A 14 -16.12 17.96 -2.10
CA LEU A 14 -16.37 17.42 -3.44
C LEU A 14 -15.07 17.11 -4.18
N ARG A 15 -14.05 17.99 -4.07
CA ARG A 15 -12.72 17.73 -4.67
C ARG A 15 -12.04 16.51 -4.05
N VAL A 16 -12.15 16.33 -2.73
CA VAL A 16 -11.63 15.13 -2.04
C VAL A 16 -12.36 13.87 -2.50
N ARG A 17 -13.70 13.91 -2.63
CA ARG A 17 -14.51 12.80 -3.15
C ARG A 17 -14.10 12.44 -4.58
N LEU A 18 -13.91 13.42 -5.45
CA LEU A 18 -13.42 13.19 -6.82
C LEU A 18 -12.02 12.56 -6.84
N ALA A 19 -11.11 13.00 -5.98
CA ALA A 19 -9.79 12.37 -5.85
C ALA A 19 -9.88 10.90 -5.44
N ARG A 20 -10.77 10.58 -4.49
CA ARG A 20 -11.02 9.19 -4.07
C ARG A 20 -11.58 8.35 -5.21
N CYS A 21 -12.58 8.85 -5.92
CA CYS A 21 -13.23 8.10 -6.99
C CYS A 21 -12.31 7.85 -8.18
N TYR A 22 -11.46 8.79 -8.56
CA TYR A 22 -10.67 8.68 -9.79
C TYR A 22 -9.20 8.34 -9.54
N ILE A 23 -8.55 9.00 -8.58
CA ILE A 23 -7.11 8.81 -8.34
C ILE A 23 -6.88 7.56 -7.50
N PHE A 24 -7.58 7.44 -6.38
CA PHE A 24 -7.37 6.31 -5.48
C PHE A 24 -7.95 5.02 -6.04
N SER A 25 -9.04 5.04 -6.79
CA SER A 25 -9.55 3.84 -7.46
C SER A 25 -8.53 3.27 -8.46
N THR A 26 -7.91 4.15 -9.26
CA THR A 26 -6.85 3.74 -10.21
C THR A 26 -5.62 3.23 -9.48
N LEU A 27 -5.19 3.90 -8.40
CA LEU A 27 -4.06 3.48 -7.58
C LEU A 27 -4.31 2.13 -6.91
N LEU A 28 -5.52 1.91 -6.40
CA LEU A 28 -5.88 0.70 -5.66
C LEU A 28 -6.20 -0.50 -6.58
N TYR A 29 -6.21 -0.29 -7.90
CA TYR A 29 -6.43 -1.38 -8.84
C TYR A 29 -5.26 -2.38 -8.82
N GLY A 30 -5.57 -3.64 -8.55
CA GLY A 30 -4.56 -4.72 -8.50
C GLY A 30 -3.58 -4.67 -7.33
N MET A 31 -3.82 -3.84 -6.30
CA MET A 31 -2.93 -3.69 -5.14
C MET A 31 -2.83 -4.94 -4.27
N GLU A 32 -3.76 -5.86 -4.40
CA GLU A 32 -3.75 -7.15 -3.70
C GLU A 32 -2.49 -7.97 -4.04
N ALA A 33 -2.03 -7.88 -5.30
CA ALA A 33 -0.86 -8.59 -5.80
C ALA A 33 0.49 -7.91 -5.43
N TRP A 34 0.48 -6.65 -4.99
CA TRP A 34 1.73 -5.93 -4.74
C TRP A 34 2.40 -6.35 -3.43
N THR A 35 3.72 -6.35 -3.43
CA THR A 35 4.50 -6.48 -2.19
C THR A 35 4.55 -5.14 -1.48
N LEU A 36 4.12 -5.08 -0.22
CA LEU A 36 4.10 -3.86 0.58
C LEU A 36 5.35 -3.79 1.46
N ASN A 37 6.42 -3.20 0.95
CA ASN A 37 7.63 -2.93 1.70
C ASN A 37 7.56 -1.56 2.40
N ALA A 38 8.40 -1.34 3.42
CA ALA A 38 8.44 -0.07 4.15
C ALA A 38 8.71 1.13 3.23
N SER A 39 9.55 0.97 2.19
CA SER A 39 9.82 2.03 1.21
C SER A 39 8.59 2.35 0.36
N THR A 40 7.84 1.32 -0.06
CA THR A 40 6.60 1.46 -0.83
C THR A 40 5.52 2.14 0.00
N ALA A 41 5.39 1.76 1.28
CA ALA A 41 4.46 2.39 2.21
C ALA A 41 4.73 3.91 2.33
N LYS A 42 5.98 4.31 2.56
CA LYS A 42 6.36 5.74 2.61
C LYS A 42 6.06 6.48 1.31
N LYS A 43 6.25 5.85 0.15
CA LYS A 43 5.92 6.44 -1.16
C LYS A 43 4.40 6.65 -1.30
N LEU A 44 3.58 5.72 -0.83
CA LEU A 44 2.13 5.82 -0.86
C LEU A 44 1.62 6.95 0.06
N GLU A 45 2.16 7.06 1.27
CA GLU A 45 1.86 8.17 2.18
C GLU A 45 2.24 9.52 1.55
N ALA A 46 3.44 9.62 0.98
CA ALA A 46 3.89 10.84 0.30
C ALA A 46 3.01 11.18 -0.91
N PHE A 47 2.55 10.16 -1.65
CA PHE A 47 1.62 10.35 -2.76
C PHE A 47 0.27 10.88 -2.28
N GLU A 48 -0.32 10.29 -1.24
CA GLU A 48 -1.58 10.73 -0.64
C GLU A 48 -1.49 12.19 -0.20
N MET A 49 -0.43 12.55 0.53
CA MET A 49 -0.16 13.93 0.95
C MET A 49 0.01 14.89 -0.23
N ARG A 50 0.66 14.46 -1.31
CA ARG A 50 0.80 15.27 -2.53
C ARG A 50 -0.55 15.55 -3.19
N VAL A 51 -1.45 14.57 -3.21
CA VAL A 51 -2.81 14.74 -3.73
C VAL A 51 -3.58 15.79 -2.89
N TYR A 52 -3.55 15.64 -1.57
CA TYR A 52 -4.24 16.57 -0.65
C TYR A 52 -3.70 17.99 -0.73
N ARG A 53 -2.37 18.17 -0.75
CA ARG A 53 -1.75 19.50 -0.93
C ARG A 53 -2.16 20.14 -2.25
N ARG A 54 -2.25 19.36 -3.32
CA ARG A 54 -2.70 19.84 -4.64
C ARG A 54 -4.17 20.27 -4.62
N ILE A 55 -5.05 19.52 -3.95
CA ILE A 55 -6.47 19.85 -3.77
C ILE A 55 -6.61 21.20 -3.01
N MET A 56 -5.80 21.41 -2.01
CA MET A 56 -5.81 22.63 -1.19
C MET A 56 -5.03 23.79 -1.82
N LYS A 57 -4.32 23.56 -2.93
CA LYS A 57 -3.44 24.52 -3.61
C LYS A 57 -2.29 25.03 -2.74
N ILE A 58 -1.85 24.24 -1.77
CA ILE A 58 -0.71 24.56 -0.93
C ILE A 58 0.57 24.45 -1.77
N SER A 59 1.32 25.55 -1.83
CA SER A 59 2.63 25.58 -2.49
C SER A 59 3.72 24.95 -1.61
N CYS A 60 4.79 24.47 -2.24
CA CYS A 60 5.96 23.95 -1.51
C CYS A 60 6.62 25.04 -0.65
N ASN A 61 6.47 26.31 -1.01
CA ASN A 61 7.06 27.46 -0.30
C ASN A 61 6.34 27.81 1.01
N GLU A 62 5.14 27.27 1.23
CA GLU A 62 4.32 27.61 2.40
C GLU A 62 4.73 26.87 3.67
N HIS A 63 5.68 25.92 3.60
CA HIS A 63 6.19 25.11 4.72
C HIS A 63 5.13 24.52 5.66
N VAL A 64 3.90 24.27 5.15
CA VAL A 64 2.80 23.71 5.93
C VAL A 64 3.10 22.25 6.28
N THR A 65 2.97 21.88 7.55
CA THR A 65 3.21 20.50 8.00
C THR A 65 2.12 19.53 7.52
N ASN A 66 2.45 18.23 7.44
CA ASN A 66 1.48 17.20 7.04
C ASN A 66 0.30 17.13 8.00
N ASN A 67 0.55 17.28 9.31
CA ASN A 67 -0.50 17.28 10.34
C ASN A 67 -1.49 18.42 10.15
N GLU A 68 -1.00 19.58 9.75
CA GLU A 68 -1.85 20.75 9.50
C GLU A 68 -2.70 20.56 8.24
N VAL A 69 -2.15 19.97 7.18
CA VAL A 69 -2.89 19.59 5.98
C VAL A 69 -4.03 18.63 6.32
N MET A 70 -3.76 17.59 7.12
CA MET A 70 -4.76 16.62 7.54
C MET A 70 -5.85 17.23 8.41
N LYS A 71 -5.50 18.13 9.34
CA LYS A 71 -6.48 18.87 10.14
C LYS A 71 -7.42 19.72 9.28
N ARG A 72 -6.88 20.44 8.29
CA ARG A 72 -7.68 21.28 7.37
C ARG A 72 -8.66 20.46 6.52
N ILE A 73 -8.28 19.24 6.12
CA ILE A 73 -9.14 18.34 5.35
C ILE A 73 -10.12 17.58 6.26
N ASN A 74 -9.85 17.54 7.57
CA ASN A 74 -10.59 16.73 8.55
C ASN A 74 -10.66 15.25 8.16
N LYS A 75 -9.56 14.70 7.69
CA LYS A 75 -9.42 13.29 7.25
C LYS A 75 -8.14 12.69 7.84
N ARG A 76 -8.08 11.37 7.89
CA ARG A 76 -6.87 10.61 8.21
C ARG A 76 -6.26 10.04 6.93
N MET A 77 -5.01 9.61 7.01
CA MET A 77 -4.39 8.83 5.93
C MET A 77 -5.11 7.49 5.81
N GLU A 78 -5.69 7.22 4.65
CA GLU A 78 -6.58 6.08 4.46
C GLU A 78 -6.04 5.07 3.46
N VAL A 79 -5.19 5.49 2.52
CA VAL A 79 -4.74 4.64 1.40
C VAL A 79 -4.04 3.38 1.89
N LEU A 80 -3.12 3.49 2.85
CA LEU A 80 -2.43 2.34 3.41
C LEU A 80 -3.35 1.37 4.17
N GLU A 81 -4.31 1.91 4.92
CA GLU A 81 -5.28 1.10 5.67
C GLU A 81 -6.19 0.33 4.72
N ILE A 82 -6.66 0.99 3.66
CA ILE A 82 -7.47 0.36 2.61
C ILE A 82 -6.69 -0.78 1.94
N ILE A 83 -5.41 -0.56 1.62
CA ILE A 83 -4.56 -1.59 1.00
C ILE A 83 -4.40 -2.79 1.92
N LYS A 84 -4.07 -2.56 3.19
CA LYS A 84 -3.93 -3.64 4.18
C LYS A 84 -5.23 -4.42 4.34
N THR A 85 -6.35 -3.74 4.46
CA THR A 85 -7.67 -4.37 4.58
C THR A 85 -8.00 -5.22 3.35
N ARG A 86 -7.81 -4.70 2.13
CA ARG A 86 -8.05 -5.47 0.89
C ARG A 86 -7.15 -6.69 0.80
N LYS A 87 -5.87 -6.59 1.17
CA LYS A 87 -4.96 -7.74 1.20
C LYS A 87 -5.41 -8.81 2.18
N LEU A 88 -5.86 -8.42 3.36
CA LEU A 88 -6.39 -9.37 4.36
C LEU A 88 -7.70 -10.03 3.86
N GLN A 89 -8.58 -9.26 3.22
CA GLN A 89 -9.80 -9.79 2.63
C GLN A 89 -9.48 -10.78 1.51
N TYR A 90 -8.53 -10.46 0.63
CA TYR A 90 -8.08 -11.35 -0.43
C TYR A 90 -7.44 -12.63 0.14
N LEU A 91 -6.57 -12.51 1.15
CA LEU A 91 -6.01 -13.66 1.84
C LEU A 91 -7.11 -14.56 2.45
N GLY A 92 -8.08 -13.95 3.14
CA GLY A 92 -9.21 -14.69 3.68
C GLY A 92 -10.07 -15.37 2.59
N HIS A 93 -10.21 -14.77 1.42
CA HIS A 93 -10.87 -15.38 0.26
C HIS A 93 -10.08 -16.59 -0.25
N VAL A 94 -8.78 -16.44 -0.44
CA VAL A 94 -7.88 -17.54 -0.88
C VAL A 94 -7.94 -18.70 0.13
N MET A 95 -7.88 -18.43 1.42
CA MET A 95 -7.87 -19.47 2.46
C MET A 95 -9.19 -20.24 2.59
N ARG A 96 -10.32 -19.62 2.23
CA ARG A 96 -11.64 -20.29 2.29
C ARG A 96 -12.02 -21.05 1.02
N ASN A 97 -11.42 -20.75 -0.10
CA ASN A 97 -11.83 -21.29 -1.39
C ASN A 97 -10.94 -22.47 -1.80
N LYS A 98 -11.54 -23.65 -1.94
CA LYS A 98 -10.86 -24.90 -2.35
C LYS A 98 -10.15 -24.81 -3.72
N ARG A 99 -10.55 -23.89 -4.61
CA ARG A 99 -9.88 -23.68 -5.90
C ARG A 99 -8.42 -23.23 -5.75
N TYR A 100 -8.07 -22.60 -4.62
CA TYR A 100 -6.74 -22.07 -4.35
C TYR A 100 -5.89 -23.00 -3.47
N ASN A 101 -6.16 -24.32 -3.50
CA ASN A 101 -5.46 -25.28 -2.65
C ASN A 101 -3.93 -25.18 -2.77
N LEU A 102 -3.41 -25.03 -4.00
CA LEU A 102 -1.96 -24.84 -4.22
C LEU A 102 -1.43 -23.58 -3.54
N LEU A 103 -2.14 -22.47 -3.64
CA LEU A 103 -1.76 -21.20 -2.97
C LEU A 103 -1.82 -21.32 -1.45
N GLN A 104 -2.83 -22.03 -0.93
CA GLN A 104 -2.95 -22.32 0.50
C GLN A 104 -1.75 -23.12 1.01
N LEU A 105 -1.34 -24.15 0.28
CA LEU A 105 -0.17 -24.97 0.60
C LEU A 105 1.12 -24.16 0.58
N ILE A 106 1.28 -23.25 -0.38
CA ILE A 106 2.43 -22.33 -0.47
C ILE A 106 2.45 -21.38 0.74
N ILE A 107 1.32 -20.76 1.07
CA ILE A 107 1.20 -19.82 2.19
C ILE A 107 1.45 -20.52 3.52
N GLN A 108 0.99 -21.76 3.67
CA GLN A 108 1.19 -22.58 4.87
C GLN A 108 2.58 -23.23 4.94
N GLU A 109 3.45 -22.96 3.98
CA GLU A 109 4.79 -23.55 3.87
C GLU A 109 4.80 -25.11 3.87
N LYS A 110 3.68 -25.72 3.47
CA LYS A 110 3.52 -27.19 3.43
C LYS A 110 4.14 -27.84 2.20
N ILE A 111 4.63 -27.04 1.25
CA ILE A 111 5.33 -27.55 0.06
C ILE A 111 6.81 -27.74 0.43
N GLN A 112 7.26 -28.99 0.43
CA GLN A 112 8.68 -29.31 0.56
C GLN A 112 9.41 -28.89 -0.73
N GLY A 113 10.06 -27.72 -0.69
CA GLY A 113 10.89 -27.22 -1.79
C GLY A 113 12.39 -27.39 -1.51
N LYS A 114 13.22 -27.31 -2.55
CA LYS A 114 14.70 -27.37 -2.49
C LYS A 114 15.38 -26.33 -1.57
N ARG A 115 14.62 -25.48 -0.89
CA ARG A 115 15.15 -24.42 -0.02
C ARG A 115 15.83 -24.98 1.24
N LYS A 116 15.35 -26.11 1.76
CA LYS A 116 15.98 -26.78 2.94
C LYS A 116 17.38 -27.28 2.66
N GLU A 117 17.65 -27.78 1.44
CA GLU A 117 18.99 -28.25 1.06
C GLU A 117 20.05 -27.12 1.00
N LYS A 118 19.64 -25.89 0.62
CA LYS A 118 20.56 -24.74 0.59
C LYS A 118 20.93 -24.26 2.00
N GLU A 119 19.97 -24.25 2.93
CA GLU A 119 20.25 -23.86 4.31
C GLU A 119 21.12 -24.89 5.04
N GLU A 120 20.89 -26.17 4.80
CA GLU A 120 21.69 -27.24 5.37
C GLU A 120 23.11 -27.26 4.83
N LYS A 121 23.28 -27.04 3.51
CA LYS A 121 24.61 -26.88 2.88
C LYS A 121 25.35 -25.63 3.39
N CYS A 122 24.63 -24.55 3.65
CA CYS A 122 25.21 -23.32 4.19
C CYS A 122 25.61 -23.47 5.67
N ARG A 123 24.81 -24.19 6.48
CA ARG A 123 25.13 -24.55 7.88
C ARG A 123 26.34 -25.48 7.94
N LYS A 124 26.40 -26.52 7.10
CA LYS A 124 27.55 -27.45 7.04
C LYS A 124 28.83 -26.74 6.62
N LYS A 125 28.80 -25.78 5.66
CA LYS A 125 29.95 -24.95 5.31
C LYS A 125 30.41 -24.04 6.44
N LYS A 126 29.51 -23.43 7.20
CA LYS A 126 29.88 -22.59 8.34
C LYS A 126 30.54 -23.39 9.48
N ASN A 127 30.05 -24.59 9.75
CA ASN A 127 30.62 -25.46 10.78
C ASN A 127 31.99 -26.04 10.39
N LEU A 128 32.31 -26.17 9.09
CA LEU A 128 33.64 -26.59 8.64
C LEU A 128 34.67 -25.46 8.65
N MET A 129 34.23 -24.19 8.67
CA MET A 129 35.13 -23.04 8.76
C MET A 129 35.49 -22.63 10.19
N VAL A 130 34.83 -23.21 11.19
CA VAL A 130 35.02 -22.90 12.64
C VAL A 130 35.78 -24.01 13.36
N ALA A 131 36.11 -25.09 12.66
CA ALA A 131 37.02 -26.16 13.14
C ALA A 131 38.41 -26.01 12.51
#